data_e3df72411cb7928ae075799a7f28a101
#
_entry.id   e3df72411cb7928ae075799a7f28a101
#
_cell.length_a   1.000
_cell.length_b   1.000
_cell.length_c   1.000
_cell.angle_alpha   90.00
_cell.angle_beta   90.00
_cell.angle_gamma   90.00
#
_symmetry.space_group_name_H-M   'P 1'
#
loop_
_entity.id
_entity.type
_entity.pdbx_description
1 polymer ?
#
loop_
_entity_poly.entity_id
_entity_poly.type
_entity_poly.pdbx_seq_one_letter_code
_entity_poly.pdbx_strand_id
1 'polypeptide(L)'
;MSALHHIPNRTQKFPPLRVGIGGPVGSGKTTLLEMLCKSMRQNWDLVAITNDIYTKEDQRLLTVSGALEAERIMGVETGGCPHTAIREDASINLEAIDRMLEKFPNADVVFIESGGDNLAATFSPELSDLTIYVIDVAAGEKIPRKGGPGITKSDLFVINKTDLAPYVGADLAVMQADTIRMRSSPKGLKPFVMTNLKTQAGLEQVIDFIEIQLKL
;
A
#
# COMPACT_ATOMS: atom_id res chain seq x y z
N MET A 1 -26.46 4.67 -17.85
CA MET A 1 -25.63 5.51 -18.75
C MET A 1 -24.27 5.64 -18.08
N SER A 2 -23.30 4.86 -18.58
CA SER A 2 -21.93 4.83 -18.05
C SER A 2 -21.25 6.16 -18.39
N ALA A 3 -20.86 6.91 -17.37
CA ALA A 3 -20.00 8.08 -17.54
C ALA A 3 -18.60 7.55 -17.94
N LEU A 4 -18.30 7.63 -19.24
CA LEU A 4 -16.96 7.41 -19.75
C LEU A 4 -16.02 8.40 -19.06
N HIS A 5 -15.18 7.89 -18.16
CA HIS A 5 -14.12 8.68 -17.53
C HIS A 5 -13.15 9.12 -18.61
N HIS A 6 -13.11 10.43 -18.85
CA HIS A 6 -12.15 11.03 -19.76
C HIS A 6 -10.82 11.15 -18.99
N ILE A 7 -9.99 10.11 -19.10
CA ILE A 7 -8.60 10.15 -18.63
C ILE A 7 -7.85 11.08 -19.59
N PRO A 8 -7.14 12.12 -19.11
CA PRO A 8 -6.36 13.00 -19.97
C PRO A 8 -5.40 12.16 -20.82
N ASN A 9 -5.36 12.40 -22.13
CA ASN A 9 -4.46 11.73 -23.06
C ASN A 9 -3.01 11.88 -22.60
N ARG A 10 -2.47 10.83 -21.99
CA ARG A 10 -1.04 10.71 -21.72
C ARG A 10 -0.34 10.48 -23.05
N THR A 11 0.42 11.46 -23.52
CA THR A 11 1.15 11.41 -24.80
C THR A 11 2.38 10.50 -24.76
N GLN A 12 2.78 10.01 -23.58
CA GLN A 12 3.92 9.11 -23.40
C GLN A 12 3.50 7.91 -22.52
N LYS A 13 3.61 6.69 -23.06
CA LYS A 13 3.30 5.45 -22.38
C LYS A 13 4.52 5.03 -21.55
N PHE A 14 4.53 5.35 -20.27
CA PHE A 14 5.46 4.75 -19.33
C PHE A 14 4.88 3.40 -18.82
N PRO A 15 5.72 2.45 -18.41
CA PRO A 15 5.24 1.29 -17.68
C PRO A 15 4.47 1.76 -16.43
N PRO A 16 3.42 1.03 -16.00
CA PRO A 16 2.65 1.40 -14.82
C PRO A 16 3.55 1.40 -13.58
N LEU A 17 3.33 2.36 -12.67
CA LEU A 17 3.97 2.37 -11.36
C LEU A 17 3.40 1.24 -10.51
N ARG A 18 4.24 0.31 -10.06
CA ARG A 18 3.84 -0.78 -9.18
C ARG A 18 4.08 -0.39 -7.72
N VAL A 19 2.99 -0.26 -6.95
CA VAL A 19 3.01 0.19 -5.56
C VAL A 19 2.66 -0.97 -4.63
N GLY A 20 3.65 -1.46 -3.89
CA GLY A 20 3.46 -2.49 -2.86
C GLY A 20 3.00 -1.88 -1.55
N ILE A 21 1.90 -2.40 -0.97
CA ILE A 21 1.37 -2.01 0.34
C ILE A 21 1.51 -3.18 1.28
N GLY A 22 2.47 -3.11 2.20
CA GLY A 22 2.77 -4.14 3.20
C GLY A 22 2.46 -3.70 4.62
N GLY A 23 2.48 -4.66 5.54
CA GLY A 23 2.30 -4.43 6.96
C GLY A 23 1.50 -5.53 7.67
N PRO A 24 1.45 -5.54 9.00
CA PRO A 24 0.76 -6.57 9.78
C PRO A 24 -0.73 -6.65 9.50
N VAL A 25 -1.32 -7.80 9.80
CA VAL A 25 -2.77 -7.97 9.79
C VAL A 25 -3.41 -6.93 10.73
N GLY A 26 -4.50 -6.31 10.29
CA GLY A 26 -5.21 -5.30 11.07
C GLY A 26 -4.57 -3.90 11.07
N SER A 27 -3.42 -3.66 10.44
CA SER A 27 -2.80 -2.32 10.39
C SER A 27 -3.59 -1.29 9.57
N GLY A 28 -4.49 -1.74 8.69
CA GLY A 28 -5.31 -0.89 7.83
C GLY A 28 -4.80 -0.76 6.40
N LYS A 29 -4.04 -1.74 5.90
CA LYS A 29 -3.57 -1.80 4.50
C LYS A 29 -4.73 -1.74 3.52
N THR A 30 -5.72 -2.63 3.67
CA THR A 30 -6.90 -2.70 2.81
C THR A 30 -7.69 -1.40 2.84
N THR A 31 -7.83 -0.78 4.03
CA THR A 31 -8.47 0.54 4.15
C THR A 31 -7.67 1.63 3.42
N LEU A 32 -6.34 1.61 3.54
CA LEU A 32 -5.49 2.55 2.81
C LEU A 32 -5.65 2.35 1.30
N LEU A 33 -5.57 1.11 0.82
CA LEU A 33 -5.74 0.78 -0.59
C LEU A 33 -7.11 1.24 -1.11
N GLU A 34 -8.18 0.98 -0.36
CA GLU A 34 -9.53 1.43 -0.69
C GLU A 34 -9.58 2.95 -0.89
N MET A 35 -9.02 3.70 0.05
CA MET A 35 -9.06 5.17 0.01
C MET A 35 -8.18 5.74 -1.09
N LEU A 36 -7.01 5.16 -1.34
CA LEU A 36 -6.15 5.53 -2.47
C LEU A 36 -6.89 5.31 -3.80
N CYS A 37 -7.51 4.14 -3.98
CA CYS A 37 -8.28 3.86 -5.18
C CYS A 37 -9.43 4.86 -5.37
N LYS A 38 -10.22 5.13 -4.33
CA LYS A 38 -11.34 6.09 -4.41
C LYS A 38 -10.90 7.51 -4.73
N SER A 39 -9.77 7.95 -4.18
CA SER A 39 -9.28 9.31 -4.36
C SER A 39 -8.57 9.51 -5.70
N MET A 40 -7.85 8.50 -6.18
CA MET A 40 -6.99 8.63 -7.35
C MET A 40 -7.65 8.21 -8.67
N ARG A 41 -8.70 7.36 -8.64
CA ARG A 41 -9.33 6.76 -9.84
C ARG A 41 -9.94 7.75 -10.84
N GLN A 42 -10.16 9.00 -10.45
CA GLN A 42 -10.67 10.03 -11.37
C GLN A 42 -9.56 10.63 -12.25
N ASN A 43 -8.32 10.58 -11.76
CA ASN A 43 -7.16 11.19 -12.41
C ASN A 43 -6.22 10.15 -13.03
N TRP A 44 -6.27 8.90 -12.55
CA TRP A 44 -5.34 7.83 -12.90
C TRP A 44 -6.07 6.54 -13.23
N ASP A 45 -5.56 5.80 -14.20
CA ASP A 45 -6.05 4.46 -14.53
C ASP A 45 -5.43 3.45 -13.57
N LEU A 46 -6.26 2.85 -12.69
CA LEU A 46 -5.81 2.04 -11.58
C LEU A 46 -6.26 0.60 -11.70
N VAL A 47 -5.40 -0.33 -11.28
CA VAL A 47 -5.74 -1.72 -11.00
C VAL A 47 -5.18 -2.11 -9.63
N ALA A 48 -5.80 -3.10 -8.98
CA ALA A 48 -5.41 -3.57 -7.66
C ALA A 48 -5.29 -5.10 -7.61
N ILE A 49 -4.25 -5.58 -6.96
CA ILE A 49 -4.01 -6.99 -6.65
C ILE A 49 -3.95 -7.13 -5.14
N THR A 50 -4.77 -8.02 -4.57
CA THR A 50 -4.77 -8.30 -3.13
C THR A 50 -4.31 -9.72 -2.90
N ASN A 51 -3.43 -9.91 -1.93
CA ASN A 51 -2.96 -11.22 -1.51
C ASN A 51 -3.66 -11.63 -0.22
N ASP A 52 -4.22 -12.82 -0.20
CA ASP A 52 -4.80 -13.42 0.99
C ASP A 52 -4.34 -14.87 1.10
N ILE A 53 -4.32 -15.41 2.33
CA ILE A 53 -3.80 -16.76 2.59
C ILE A 53 -4.77 -17.83 2.08
N TYR A 54 -6.07 -17.69 2.39
CA TYR A 54 -7.09 -18.70 2.11
C TYR A 54 -8.39 -18.16 1.51
N THR A 55 -8.55 -16.85 1.41
CA THR A 55 -9.80 -16.23 1.01
C THR A 55 -9.54 -15.08 0.05
N LYS A 56 -10.60 -14.61 -0.60
CA LYS A 56 -10.57 -13.37 -1.39
C LYS A 56 -11.30 -12.24 -0.66
N GLU A 57 -11.15 -12.21 0.68
CA GLU A 57 -11.92 -11.27 1.50
C GLU A 57 -11.52 -9.83 1.21
N ASP A 58 -10.22 -9.53 1.08
CA ASP A 58 -9.75 -8.18 0.75
C ASP A 58 -10.23 -7.75 -0.64
N GLN A 59 -10.22 -8.66 -1.64
CA GLN A 59 -10.84 -8.41 -2.95
C GLN A 59 -12.32 -8.09 -2.81
N ARG A 60 -13.05 -8.89 -2.00
CA ARG A 60 -14.47 -8.69 -1.76
C ARG A 60 -14.76 -7.35 -1.10
N LEU A 61 -13.99 -6.98 -0.08
CA LEU A 61 -14.12 -5.70 0.63
C LEU A 61 -13.92 -4.51 -0.31
N LEU A 62 -12.87 -4.52 -1.12
CA LEU A 62 -12.61 -3.46 -2.11
C LEU A 62 -13.70 -3.35 -3.16
N THR A 63 -14.24 -4.50 -3.60
CA THR A 63 -15.34 -4.53 -4.58
C THR A 63 -16.63 -3.99 -3.97
N VAL A 64 -17.01 -4.45 -2.77
CA VAL A 64 -18.26 -4.03 -2.09
C VAL A 64 -18.19 -2.55 -1.70
N SER A 65 -17.02 -2.05 -1.30
CA SER A 65 -16.84 -0.63 -0.98
C SER A 65 -16.89 0.28 -2.21
N GLY A 66 -16.86 -0.28 -3.43
CA GLY A 66 -16.80 0.48 -4.67
C GLY A 66 -15.48 1.23 -4.84
N ALA A 67 -14.37 0.68 -4.34
CA ALA A 67 -13.04 1.26 -4.50
C ALA A 67 -12.64 1.37 -5.98
N LEU A 68 -12.82 0.28 -6.71
CA LEU A 68 -12.69 0.16 -8.16
C LEU A 68 -13.82 -0.72 -8.70
N GLU A 69 -13.97 -0.79 -10.00
CA GLU A 69 -14.82 -1.79 -10.66
C GLU A 69 -14.27 -3.20 -10.37
N ALA A 70 -15.14 -4.18 -10.14
CA ALA A 70 -14.75 -5.54 -9.73
C ALA A 70 -13.70 -6.17 -10.66
N GLU A 71 -13.77 -5.88 -11.95
CA GLU A 71 -12.83 -6.38 -12.94
C GLU A 71 -11.41 -5.78 -12.86
N ARG A 72 -11.25 -4.65 -12.14
CA ARG A 72 -9.99 -3.98 -11.86
C ARG A 72 -9.34 -4.44 -10.55
N ILE A 73 -9.94 -5.39 -9.87
CA ILE A 73 -9.45 -5.94 -8.61
C ILE A 73 -9.26 -7.45 -8.79
N MET A 74 -8.04 -7.93 -8.56
CA MET A 74 -7.71 -9.36 -8.62
C MET A 74 -7.24 -9.84 -7.25
N GLY A 75 -7.92 -10.86 -6.71
CA GLY A 75 -7.48 -11.57 -5.51
C GLY A 75 -6.57 -12.74 -5.88
N VAL A 76 -5.43 -12.83 -5.20
CA VAL A 76 -4.46 -13.92 -5.30
C VAL A 76 -4.45 -14.70 -3.99
N GLU A 77 -4.69 -16.01 -4.07
CA GLU A 77 -4.58 -16.91 -2.92
C GLU A 77 -3.14 -17.43 -2.84
N THR A 78 -2.40 -16.99 -1.82
CA THR A 78 -0.95 -17.27 -1.72
C THR A 78 -0.62 -18.60 -1.08
N GLY A 79 -1.60 -19.30 -0.49
CA GLY A 79 -1.42 -20.57 0.20
C GLY A 79 -0.28 -20.53 1.24
N GLY A 80 -0.51 -20.77 2.46
CA GLY A 80 0.52 -21.03 3.48
C GLY A 80 1.39 -19.84 3.95
N CYS A 81 2.10 -19.13 3.09
CA CYS A 81 3.00 -18.04 3.51
C CYS A 81 2.92 -16.79 2.63
N PRO A 82 2.24 -15.71 3.09
CA PRO A 82 2.11 -14.47 2.33
C PRO A 82 3.44 -13.79 2.00
N HIS A 83 4.45 -13.95 2.85
CA HIS A 83 5.76 -13.33 2.65
C HIS A 83 6.47 -13.88 1.42
N THR A 84 6.30 -15.18 1.15
CA THR A 84 6.90 -15.83 -0.01
C THR A 84 6.40 -15.17 -1.30
N ALA A 85 5.09 -14.95 -1.41
CA ALA A 85 4.46 -14.42 -2.61
C ALA A 85 4.84 -12.98 -2.97
N ILE A 86 5.34 -12.20 -2.01
CA ILE A 86 5.76 -10.82 -2.28
C ILE A 86 7.27 -10.64 -2.35
N ARG A 87 8.06 -11.65 -1.97
CA ARG A 87 9.52 -11.52 -1.88
C ARG A 87 10.30 -12.68 -2.46
N GLU A 88 10.11 -13.91 -1.97
CA GLU A 88 10.97 -15.06 -2.30
C GLU A 88 10.58 -15.73 -3.60
N ASP A 89 9.27 -15.82 -3.85
CA ASP A 89 8.71 -16.31 -5.10
C ASP A 89 7.51 -15.42 -5.50
N ALA A 90 7.83 -14.33 -6.17
CA ALA A 90 6.84 -13.36 -6.61
C ALA A 90 6.08 -13.79 -7.88
N SER A 91 6.32 -15.00 -8.40
CA SER A 91 5.79 -15.46 -9.70
C SER A 91 4.29 -15.35 -9.82
N ILE A 92 3.55 -15.74 -8.78
CA ILE A 92 2.07 -15.68 -8.77
C ILE A 92 1.55 -14.24 -8.88
N ASN A 93 2.23 -13.28 -8.24
CA ASN A 93 1.88 -11.87 -8.32
C ASN A 93 2.32 -11.24 -9.65
N LEU A 94 3.47 -11.63 -10.19
CA LEU A 94 3.91 -11.20 -11.52
C LEU A 94 2.93 -11.67 -12.60
N GLU A 95 2.48 -12.93 -12.53
CA GLU A 95 1.43 -13.43 -13.44
C GLU A 95 0.11 -12.66 -13.27
N ALA A 96 -0.27 -12.32 -12.05
CA ALA A 96 -1.47 -11.51 -11.80
C ALA A 96 -1.33 -10.10 -12.38
N ILE A 97 -0.17 -9.47 -12.28
CA ILE A 97 0.13 -8.18 -12.91
C ILE A 97 -0.02 -8.29 -14.43
N ASP A 98 0.61 -9.29 -15.05
CA ASP A 98 0.58 -9.49 -16.50
C ASP A 98 -0.86 -9.64 -17.00
N ARG A 99 -1.67 -10.47 -16.34
CA ARG A 99 -3.10 -10.64 -16.66
C ARG A 99 -3.90 -9.34 -16.53
N MET A 100 -3.62 -8.55 -15.49
CA MET A 100 -4.29 -7.27 -15.31
C MET A 100 -3.87 -6.27 -16.38
N LEU A 101 -2.61 -6.23 -16.77
CA LEU A 101 -2.10 -5.34 -17.82
C LEU A 101 -2.51 -5.77 -19.24
N GLU A 102 -2.72 -7.07 -19.48
CA GLU A 102 -3.35 -7.54 -20.71
C GLU A 102 -4.78 -6.99 -20.85
N LYS A 103 -5.53 -6.99 -19.75
CA LYS A 103 -6.91 -6.49 -19.72
C LYS A 103 -7.00 -4.97 -19.68
N PHE A 104 -6.07 -4.32 -18.96
CA PHE A 104 -6.00 -2.86 -18.76
C PHE A 104 -4.64 -2.31 -19.20
N PRO A 105 -4.34 -2.30 -20.51
CA PRO A 105 -3.00 -1.96 -21.01
C PRO A 105 -2.62 -0.48 -20.84
N ASN A 106 -3.55 0.34 -20.40
CA ASN A 106 -3.34 1.76 -20.14
C ASN A 106 -3.26 2.09 -18.65
N ALA A 107 -3.23 1.07 -17.76
CA ALA A 107 -3.12 1.30 -16.35
C ALA A 107 -1.88 2.16 -16.01
N ASP A 108 -2.09 3.19 -15.20
CA ASP A 108 -1.03 4.07 -14.70
C ASP A 108 -0.40 3.52 -13.43
N VAL A 109 -1.21 2.87 -12.58
CA VAL A 109 -0.78 2.31 -11.30
C VAL A 109 -1.32 0.90 -11.11
N VAL A 110 -0.44 0.02 -10.66
CA VAL A 110 -0.78 -1.30 -10.14
C VAL A 110 -0.53 -1.30 -8.64
N PHE A 111 -1.57 -1.31 -7.84
CA PHE A 111 -1.45 -1.54 -6.40
C PHE A 111 -1.35 -3.03 -6.10
N ILE A 112 -0.46 -3.39 -5.16
CA ILE A 112 -0.26 -4.78 -4.72
C ILE A 112 -0.29 -4.79 -3.21
N GLU A 113 -1.36 -5.32 -2.61
CA GLU A 113 -1.49 -5.47 -1.17
C GLU A 113 -0.96 -6.83 -0.73
N SER A 114 -0.17 -6.86 0.35
CA SER A 114 0.30 -8.11 0.96
C SER A 114 -0.75 -8.74 1.88
N GLY A 115 -0.73 -10.05 2.03
CA GLY A 115 -1.67 -10.82 2.85
C GLY A 115 -1.48 -10.71 4.37
N GLY A 116 -0.67 -9.76 4.82
CA GLY A 116 -0.32 -9.54 6.23
C GLY A 116 1.10 -10.01 6.55
N ASP A 117 1.95 -9.03 6.87
CA ASP A 117 3.38 -9.22 7.02
C ASP A 117 3.86 -8.91 8.43
N ASN A 118 5.02 -9.45 8.78
CA ASN A 118 5.77 -8.99 9.94
C ASN A 118 6.75 -7.87 9.53
N LEU A 119 7.44 -7.28 10.52
CA LEU A 119 8.39 -6.19 10.30
C LEU A 119 9.59 -6.55 9.42
N ALA A 120 9.83 -7.83 9.15
CA ALA A 120 10.92 -8.30 8.30
C ALA A 120 10.53 -8.37 6.82
N ALA A 121 9.24 -8.33 6.49
CA ALA A 121 8.78 -8.45 5.12
C ALA A 121 9.05 -7.18 4.32
N THR A 122 9.47 -7.37 3.07
CA THR A 122 9.63 -6.32 2.05
C THR A 122 9.24 -6.90 0.72
N PHE A 123 8.72 -6.08 -0.17
CA PHE A 123 8.46 -6.49 -1.55
C PHE A 123 9.77 -6.75 -2.30
N SER A 124 9.74 -7.74 -3.20
CA SER A 124 10.80 -7.91 -4.19
C SER A 124 10.87 -6.68 -5.10
N PRO A 125 12.08 -6.20 -5.46
CA PRO A 125 12.23 -5.13 -6.46
C PRO A 125 11.65 -5.48 -7.84
N GLU A 126 11.48 -6.76 -8.14
CA GLU A 126 10.84 -7.22 -9.37
C GLU A 126 9.32 -7.02 -9.33
N LEU A 127 8.74 -6.98 -8.14
CA LEU A 127 7.30 -6.89 -7.95
C LEU A 127 6.80 -5.46 -7.76
N SER A 128 7.56 -4.62 -7.06
CA SER A 128 7.15 -3.24 -6.78
C SER A 128 8.28 -2.23 -6.98
N ASP A 129 7.94 -1.11 -7.60
CA ASP A 129 8.82 0.04 -7.82
C ASP A 129 8.83 0.96 -6.60
N LEU A 130 7.72 0.98 -5.86
CA LEU A 130 7.49 1.79 -4.67
C LEU A 130 6.87 0.95 -3.57
N THR A 131 7.37 1.07 -2.34
CA THR A 131 6.87 0.31 -1.18
C THR A 131 6.33 1.22 -0.10
N ILE A 132 5.09 0.96 0.32
CA ILE A 132 4.44 1.59 1.48
C ILE A 132 4.29 0.53 2.56
N TYR A 133 4.81 0.81 3.76
CA TYR A 133 4.66 -0.10 4.89
C TYR A 133 3.80 0.52 5.97
N VAL A 134 2.71 -0.17 6.35
CA VAL A 134 1.68 0.33 7.27
C VAL A 134 1.75 -0.42 8.58
N ILE A 135 1.85 0.30 9.69
CA ILE A 135 1.56 -0.21 11.03
C ILE A 135 0.42 0.59 11.65
N ASP A 136 -0.10 0.17 12.79
CA ASP A 136 -1.01 0.98 13.60
C ASP A 136 -0.50 1.18 15.03
N VAL A 137 -1.06 2.16 15.72
CA VAL A 137 -0.65 2.48 17.09
C VAL A 137 -1.00 1.38 18.11
N ALA A 138 -2.03 0.55 17.82
CA ALA A 138 -2.43 -0.53 18.70
C ALA A 138 -1.44 -1.72 18.71
N ALA A 139 -0.58 -1.82 17.71
CA ALA A 139 0.52 -2.78 17.69
C ALA A 139 1.59 -2.47 18.77
N GLY A 140 1.55 -1.27 19.34
CA GLY A 140 2.37 -0.84 20.47
C GLY A 140 3.36 0.28 20.11
N GLU A 141 3.52 1.21 21.03
CA GLU A 141 4.41 2.38 20.93
C GLU A 141 5.84 2.04 20.51
N LYS A 142 6.31 0.85 20.94
CA LYS A 142 7.71 0.43 20.73
C LYS A 142 7.99 -0.12 19.32
N ILE A 143 6.97 -0.29 18.47
CA ILE A 143 7.15 -0.89 17.15
C ILE A 143 8.14 -0.11 16.29
N PRO A 144 8.07 1.23 16.15
CA PRO A 144 9.04 1.95 15.35
C PRO A 144 10.49 1.72 15.78
N ARG A 145 10.79 1.71 17.10
CA ARG A 145 12.14 1.50 17.61
C ARG A 145 12.69 0.09 17.43
N LYS A 146 11.81 -0.92 17.27
CA LYS A 146 12.24 -2.28 16.94
C LYS A 146 12.88 -2.36 15.56
N GLY A 147 12.50 -1.43 14.69
CA GLY A 147 13.02 -1.42 13.33
C GLY A 147 12.54 -2.63 12.51
N GLY A 148 13.39 -3.06 11.62
CA GLY A 148 13.11 -4.12 10.65
C GLY A 148 12.98 -3.54 9.24
N PRO A 149 13.18 -4.38 8.20
CA PRO A 149 13.18 -3.93 6.82
C PRO A 149 11.90 -3.19 6.40
N GLY A 150 10.73 -3.63 6.85
CA GLY A 150 9.46 -2.95 6.57
C GLY A 150 9.47 -1.48 7.01
N ILE A 151 10.04 -1.19 8.19
CA ILE A 151 10.13 0.18 8.71
C ILE A 151 11.28 0.95 8.07
N THR A 152 12.46 0.35 7.96
CA THR A 152 13.70 1.07 7.60
C THR A 152 13.92 1.17 6.09
N LYS A 153 13.40 0.20 5.30
CA LYS A 153 13.66 0.11 3.85
C LYS A 153 12.50 0.60 2.99
N SER A 154 11.25 0.51 3.47
CA SER A 154 10.09 1.03 2.71
C SER A 154 10.33 2.47 2.26
N ASP A 155 9.79 2.83 1.10
CA ASP A 155 9.90 4.18 0.56
C ASP A 155 9.05 5.15 1.38
N LEU A 156 7.82 4.76 1.71
CA LEU A 156 6.96 5.46 2.65
C LEU A 156 6.59 4.56 3.84
N PHE A 157 6.64 5.10 5.05
CA PHE A 157 6.17 4.42 6.25
C PHE A 157 4.92 5.10 6.79
N VAL A 158 3.88 4.34 7.09
CA VAL A 158 2.59 4.86 7.58
C VAL A 158 2.32 4.32 8.99
N ILE A 159 2.05 5.22 9.93
CA ILE A 159 1.57 4.90 11.28
C ILE A 159 0.09 5.29 11.34
N ASN A 160 -0.78 4.29 11.26
CA ASN A 160 -2.22 4.46 11.16
C ASN A 160 -2.93 4.39 12.51
N LYS A 161 -4.23 4.75 12.51
CA LYS A 161 -5.12 4.71 13.67
C LYS A 161 -4.65 5.57 14.85
N THR A 162 -4.11 6.75 14.53
CA THR A 162 -3.57 7.67 15.54
C THR A 162 -4.61 8.10 16.59
N ASP A 163 -5.90 8.05 16.26
CA ASP A 163 -7.02 8.28 17.17
C ASP A 163 -7.08 7.24 18.32
N LEU A 164 -6.56 6.05 18.12
CA LEU A 164 -6.54 5.00 19.13
C LEU A 164 -5.41 5.16 20.17
N ALA A 165 -4.43 6.03 19.92
CA ALA A 165 -3.25 6.18 20.77
C ALA A 165 -3.59 6.37 22.27
N PRO A 166 -4.56 7.24 22.66
CA PRO A 166 -4.92 7.40 24.08
C PRO A 166 -5.53 6.14 24.71
N TYR A 167 -6.20 5.30 23.90
CA TYR A 167 -6.89 4.10 24.40
C TYR A 167 -5.97 2.90 24.55
N VAL A 168 -4.85 2.90 23.83
CA VAL A 168 -3.87 1.78 23.87
C VAL A 168 -2.59 2.17 24.61
N GLY A 169 -2.54 3.36 25.22
CA GLY A 169 -1.40 3.84 25.96
C GLY A 169 -0.18 4.10 25.10
N ALA A 170 -0.35 4.48 23.84
CA ALA A 170 0.73 4.82 22.94
C ALA A 170 0.97 6.34 22.91
N ASP A 171 2.21 6.76 23.03
CA ASP A 171 2.63 8.14 22.87
C ASP A 171 3.07 8.39 21.41
N LEU A 172 2.33 9.21 20.71
CA LEU A 172 2.60 9.54 19.29
C LEU A 172 3.93 10.30 19.13
N ALA A 173 4.33 11.12 20.10
CA ALA A 173 5.60 11.84 20.04
C ALA A 173 6.78 10.87 20.17
N VAL A 174 6.66 9.86 21.03
CA VAL A 174 7.65 8.77 21.16
C VAL A 174 7.72 7.96 19.86
N MET A 175 6.59 7.57 19.30
CA MET A 175 6.57 6.84 18.03
C MET A 175 7.19 7.64 16.89
N GLN A 176 6.92 8.95 16.84
CA GLN A 176 7.52 9.85 15.86
C GLN A 176 9.04 9.97 16.02
N ALA A 177 9.52 10.18 17.24
CA ALA A 177 10.96 10.30 17.53
C ALA A 177 11.71 9.00 17.16
N ASP A 178 11.14 7.85 17.53
CA ASP A 178 11.70 6.54 17.17
C ASP A 178 11.71 6.30 15.65
N THR A 179 10.64 6.71 14.96
CA THR A 179 10.57 6.63 13.50
C THR A 179 11.64 7.47 12.82
N ILE A 180 11.80 8.73 13.25
CA ILE A 180 12.86 9.63 12.75
C ILE A 180 14.23 8.97 12.93
N ARG A 181 14.49 8.45 14.14
CA ARG A 181 15.77 7.78 14.43
C ARG A 181 16.02 6.58 13.53
N MET A 182 15.00 5.74 13.31
CA MET A 182 15.14 4.49 12.53
C MET A 182 15.18 4.71 11.03
N ARG A 183 14.61 5.81 10.53
CA ARG A 183 14.55 6.13 9.10
C ARG A 183 15.56 7.19 8.65
N SER A 184 16.34 7.75 9.59
CA SER A 184 17.44 8.67 9.28
C SER A 184 18.67 7.92 8.77
N SER A 185 19.31 8.50 7.76
CA SER A 185 20.55 8.00 7.17
C SER A 185 21.44 9.18 6.73
N PRO A 186 22.71 8.97 6.35
CA PRO A 186 23.53 10.02 5.75
C PRO A 186 22.92 10.65 4.49
N LYS A 187 22.00 9.95 3.83
CA LYS A 187 21.27 10.45 2.64
C LYS A 187 20.02 11.28 2.99
N GLY A 188 19.71 11.41 4.27
CA GLY A 188 18.53 12.11 4.77
C GLY A 188 17.53 11.22 5.48
N LEU A 189 16.40 11.80 5.84
CA LEU A 189 15.27 11.14 6.47
C LEU A 189 14.34 10.56 5.37
N LYS A 190 14.09 9.26 5.43
CA LYS A 190 13.05 8.65 4.59
C LYS A 190 11.66 9.06 5.09
N PRO A 191 10.72 9.40 4.19
CA PRO A 191 9.41 9.94 4.56
C PRO A 191 8.55 8.96 5.36
N PHE A 192 7.77 9.50 6.27
CA PHE A 192 6.72 8.78 6.99
C PHE A 192 5.52 9.69 7.24
N VAL A 193 4.35 9.11 7.41
CA VAL A 193 3.09 9.81 7.64
C VAL A 193 2.34 9.16 8.79
N MET A 194 1.80 9.98 9.68
CA MET A 194 0.84 9.55 10.69
C MET A 194 -0.58 9.75 10.17
N THR A 195 -1.40 8.70 10.20
CA THR A 195 -2.72 8.73 9.61
C THR A 195 -3.84 8.33 10.59
N ASN A 196 -5.00 8.89 10.35
CA ASN A 196 -6.27 8.34 10.80
C ASN A 196 -7.15 8.15 9.56
N LEU A 197 -7.10 6.97 8.97
CA LEU A 197 -7.83 6.68 7.72
C LEU A 197 -9.34 6.76 7.90
N LYS A 198 -9.87 6.60 9.11
CA LYS A 198 -11.30 6.77 9.40
C LYS A 198 -11.78 8.21 9.14
N THR A 199 -10.92 9.20 9.42
CA THR A 199 -11.19 10.61 9.16
C THR A 199 -10.47 11.16 7.94
N GLN A 200 -9.71 10.31 7.24
CA GLN A 200 -8.84 10.65 6.12
C GLN A 200 -7.65 11.57 6.47
N ALA A 201 -7.39 11.79 7.77
CA ALA A 201 -6.24 12.58 8.19
C ALA A 201 -4.93 11.89 7.73
N GLY A 202 -4.07 12.64 7.05
CA GLY A 202 -2.81 12.15 6.48
C GLY A 202 -2.92 11.40 5.15
N LEU A 203 -4.12 11.14 4.65
CA LEU A 203 -4.30 10.43 3.36
C LEU A 203 -3.73 11.22 2.18
N GLU A 204 -3.97 12.53 2.15
CA GLU A 204 -3.47 13.41 1.08
C GLU A 204 -1.94 13.34 0.95
N GLN A 205 -1.22 13.29 2.07
CA GLN A 205 0.24 13.17 2.06
C GLN A 205 0.72 11.84 1.44
N VAL A 206 -0.05 10.75 1.61
CA VAL A 206 0.24 9.46 0.96
C VAL A 206 -0.03 9.54 -0.54
N ILE A 207 -1.13 10.18 -0.94
CA ILE A 207 -1.48 10.40 -2.36
C ILE A 207 -0.40 11.24 -3.03
N ASP A 208 -0.03 12.38 -2.46
CA ASP A 208 1.01 13.27 -2.98
C ASP A 208 2.34 12.53 -3.18
N PHE A 209 2.70 11.67 -2.21
CA PHE A 209 3.91 10.87 -2.30
C PHE A 209 3.89 9.94 -3.52
N ILE A 210 2.77 9.27 -3.81
CA ILE A 210 2.61 8.41 -4.98
C ILE A 210 2.60 9.24 -6.27
N GLU A 211 1.86 10.36 -6.29
CA GLU A 211 1.72 11.20 -7.48
C GLU A 211 3.03 11.88 -7.90
N ILE A 212 3.92 12.18 -6.96
CA ILE A 212 5.26 12.68 -7.28
C ILE A 212 6.02 11.64 -8.11
N GLN A 213 5.91 10.36 -7.78
CA GLN A 213 6.58 9.29 -8.53
C GLN A 213 5.95 9.05 -9.90
N LEU A 214 4.65 9.29 -10.05
CA LEU A 214 3.96 9.17 -11.34
C LEU A 214 4.31 10.29 -12.34
N LYS A 215 4.86 11.39 -11.84
CA LYS A 215 5.21 12.57 -12.65
C LYS A 215 6.71 12.61 -13.02
N LEU A 216 7.50 11.68 -12.47
CA LEU A 216 8.94 11.54 -12.79
C LEU A 216 9.15 10.58 -13.95
#